data_33970d390fa90b50a9c152c8beed7647
#
_entry.id   33970d390fa90b50a9c152c8beed7647
#
_cell.length_a   1.000
_cell.length_b   1.000
_cell.length_c   1.000
_cell.angle_alpha   90.00
_cell.angle_beta   90.00
_cell.angle_gamma   90.00
#
_symmetry.space_group_name_H-M   'P 1'
#
loop_
_entity.id
_entity.type
_entity.pdbx_description
1 polymer ?
#
loop_
_entity_poly.entity_id
_entity_poly.type
_entity_poly.pdbx_seq_one_letter_code
_entity_poly.pdbx_strand_id
1 'polypeptide(L)'
;SGIAAFTGDGANDDYFNAPLKPLKEVEGWGIPTLKPWSQEKIFEKIKIVEELGVLALAMDIDSAGLVHLAASGKPVYSKTVEDLKEIVDSTKLPFIIKGIMTAKAAEKAIQSGAYGIVVSNHGGRVLDNTPATTEMLPEIRKAVGNKIKLFVDGGIRTGADVFKAIALGADAVLIGRT
;
A
#
# COMPACT_ATOMS: atom_id res chain seq x y z
N SER A 1 9.14 -15.92 -11.36
CA SER A 1 10.11 -15.49 -10.33
C SER A 1 9.73 -15.98 -8.93
N GLY A 2 8.50 -16.38 -8.69
CA GLY A 2 8.02 -16.82 -7.36
C GLY A 2 7.78 -15.69 -6.35
N ILE A 3 7.80 -14.42 -6.78
CA ILE A 3 7.47 -13.25 -5.94
C ILE A 3 6.15 -12.63 -6.38
N ALA A 4 5.37 -12.11 -5.43
CA ALA A 4 4.13 -11.44 -5.73
C ALA A 4 4.38 -10.04 -6.32
N ALA A 5 3.55 -9.63 -7.28
CA ALA A 5 3.63 -8.30 -7.88
C ALA A 5 2.75 -7.31 -7.10
N PHE A 6 3.30 -6.15 -6.72
CA PHE A 6 2.49 -4.98 -6.39
C PHE A 6 2.26 -4.18 -7.67
N THR A 7 1.00 -3.95 -8.04
CA THR A 7 0.66 -3.13 -9.21
C THR A 7 0.15 -1.76 -8.77
N GLY A 8 0.20 -0.78 -9.68
CA GLY A 8 -0.16 0.59 -9.36
C GLY A 8 -1.54 1.00 -9.86
N ASP A 9 -1.92 2.23 -9.50
CA ASP A 9 -3.08 2.97 -9.99
C ASP A 9 -2.65 4.42 -10.21
N GLY A 10 -3.36 5.19 -11.00
CA GLY A 10 -2.98 6.56 -11.30
C GLY A 10 -4.05 7.37 -12.03
N ALA A 11 -3.69 8.58 -12.42
CA ALA A 11 -4.58 9.49 -13.15
C ALA A 11 -5.04 8.91 -14.50
N ASN A 12 -4.20 8.12 -15.18
CA ASN A 12 -4.61 7.32 -16.33
C ASN A 12 -5.09 5.95 -15.83
N ASP A 13 -6.31 5.58 -16.18
CA ASP A 13 -6.93 4.31 -15.77
C ASP A 13 -6.19 3.08 -16.32
N ASP A 14 -5.34 3.23 -17.35
CA ASP A 14 -4.46 2.18 -17.85
C ASP A 14 -3.47 1.66 -16.78
N TYR A 15 -3.03 2.53 -15.86
CA TYR A 15 -2.17 2.07 -14.75
C TYR A 15 -2.85 1.05 -13.85
N PHE A 16 -4.16 1.14 -13.71
CA PHE A 16 -4.95 0.15 -12.97
C PHE A 16 -5.33 -1.04 -13.87
N ASN A 17 -5.79 -0.77 -15.10
CA ASN A 17 -6.38 -1.78 -15.97
C ASN A 17 -5.36 -2.71 -16.64
N ALA A 18 -4.21 -2.17 -17.09
CA ALA A 18 -3.21 -2.96 -17.82
C ALA A 18 -2.66 -4.17 -17.02
N PRO A 19 -2.43 -4.08 -15.70
CA PRO A 19 -1.98 -5.23 -14.92
C PRO A 19 -3.04 -6.32 -14.67
N LEU A 20 -4.34 -6.03 -14.84
CA LEU A 20 -5.41 -6.97 -14.49
C LEU A 20 -5.33 -8.26 -15.32
N LYS A 21 -5.07 -8.15 -16.62
CA LYS A 21 -4.93 -9.32 -17.49
C LYS A 21 -3.72 -10.19 -17.12
N PRO A 22 -2.49 -9.66 -17.00
CA PRO A 22 -1.36 -10.42 -16.49
C PRO A 22 -1.58 -11.04 -15.10
N LEU A 23 -2.26 -10.35 -14.19
CA LEU A 23 -2.59 -10.91 -12.88
C LEU A 23 -3.49 -12.12 -12.98
N LYS A 24 -4.46 -12.11 -13.88
CA LYS A 24 -5.33 -13.26 -14.14
C LYS A 24 -4.55 -14.45 -14.73
N GLU A 25 -3.62 -14.20 -15.63
CA GLU A 25 -2.76 -15.22 -16.25
C GLU A 25 -1.82 -15.92 -15.25
N VAL A 26 -1.50 -15.27 -14.12
CA VAL A 26 -0.72 -15.83 -13.01
C VAL A 26 -1.57 -16.20 -11.79
N GLU A 27 -2.84 -16.54 -12.03
CA GLU A 27 -3.76 -17.03 -10.99
C GLU A 27 -3.88 -16.05 -9.80
N GLY A 28 -3.86 -14.75 -10.06
CA GLY A 28 -3.99 -13.71 -9.03
C GLY A 28 -2.74 -13.50 -8.16
N TRP A 29 -1.56 -14.00 -8.57
CA TRP A 29 -0.32 -13.85 -7.78
C TRP A 29 0.20 -12.41 -7.75
N GLY A 30 -0.58 -11.53 -7.13
CA GLY A 30 -0.26 -10.12 -6.97
C GLY A 30 -1.20 -9.37 -6.05
N ILE A 31 -0.89 -8.10 -5.85
CA ILE A 31 -1.55 -7.18 -4.93
C ILE A 31 -1.79 -5.86 -5.67
N PRO A 32 -2.97 -5.66 -6.28
CA PRO A 32 -3.34 -4.38 -6.86
C PRO A 32 -3.36 -3.28 -5.80
N THR A 33 -2.85 -2.09 -6.15
CA THR A 33 -2.81 -0.95 -5.24
C THR A 33 -3.67 0.17 -5.79
N LEU A 34 -4.70 0.57 -5.07
CA LEU A 34 -5.61 1.65 -5.40
C LEU A 34 -5.06 3.01 -4.95
N LYS A 35 -5.46 4.08 -5.63
CA LYS A 35 -5.38 5.44 -5.12
C LYS A 35 -6.57 5.75 -4.22
N PRO A 36 -6.46 6.72 -3.30
CA PRO A 36 -7.56 7.09 -2.41
C PRO A 36 -8.60 7.96 -3.15
N TRP A 37 -9.23 7.39 -4.18
CA TRP A 37 -10.33 8.00 -4.94
C TRP A 37 -11.55 8.29 -4.07
N SER A 38 -12.67 8.73 -4.67
CA SER A 38 -13.97 8.73 -4.00
C SER A 38 -14.35 7.31 -3.55
N GLN A 39 -15.16 7.19 -2.49
CA GLN A 39 -15.62 5.88 -1.98
C GLN A 39 -16.27 5.04 -3.09
N GLU A 40 -17.14 5.64 -3.89
CA GLU A 40 -17.80 4.98 -5.01
C GLU A 40 -16.82 4.32 -5.98
N LYS A 41 -15.81 5.11 -6.44
CA LYS A 41 -14.78 4.62 -7.36
C LYS A 41 -13.91 3.53 -6.74
N ILE A 42 -13.64 3.60 -5.44
CA ILE A 42 -12.91 2.56 -4.71
C ILE A 42 -13.72 1.27 -4.71
N PHE A 43 -15.02 1.32 -4.39
CA PHE A 43 -15.87 0.13 -4.36
C PHE A 43 -16.06 -0.50 -5.75
N GLU A 44 -16.13 0.30 -6.80
CA GLU A 44 -16.12 -0.21 -8.19
C GLU A 44 -14.83 -0.99 -8.50
N LYS A 45 -13.67 -0.43 -8.15
CA LYS A 45 -12.38 -1.08 -8.38
C LYS A 45 -12.21 -2.34 -7.52
N ILE A 46 -12.69 -2.35 -6.28
CA ILE A 46 -12.67 -3.54 -5.41
C ILE A 46 -13.41 -4.70 -6.07
N LYS A 47 -14.60 -4.49 -6.60
CA LYS A 47 -15.38 -5.54 -7.30
C LYS A 47 -14.60 -6.16 -8.47
N ILE A 48 -13.93 -5.32 -9.27
CA ILE A 48 -13.10 -5.80 -10.39
C ILE A 48 -11.94 -6.67 -9.88
N VAL A 49 -11.29 -6.25 -8.80
CA VAL A 49 -10.14 -6.95 -8.23
C VAL A 49 -10.54 -8.28 -7.57
N GLU A 50 -11.69 -8.34 -6.90
CA GLU A 50 -12.19 -9.57 -6.27
C GLU A 50 -12.42 -10.70 -7.29
N GLU A 51 -12.87 -10.36 -8.50
CA GLU A 51 -13.09 -11.34 -9.58
C GLU A 51 -11.78 -11.98 -10.10
N LEU A 52 -10.62 -11.39 -9.78
CA LEU A 52 -9.32 -11.91 -10.20
C LEU A 52 -8.73 -12.94 -9.24
N GLY A 53 -9.28 -13.08 -8.03
CA GLY A 53 -8.76 -14.00 -7.02
C GLY A 53 -7.35 -13.65 -6.52
N VAL A 54 -7.03 -12.36 -6.40
CA VAL A 54 -5.71 -11.87 -5.99
C VAL A 54 -5.39 -12.15 -4.51
N LEU A 55 -4.10 -12.09 -4.17
CA LEU A 55 -3.60 -12.36 -2.81
C LEU A 55 -4.12 -11.38 -1.76
N ALA A 56 -4.20 -10.11 -2.11
CA ALA A 56 -4.60 -9.02 -1.25
C ALA A 56 -4.90 -7.78 -2.11
N LEU A 57 -5.43 -6.75 -1.49
CA LEU A 57 -5.64 -5.43 -2.07
C LEU A 57 -4.89 -4.39 -1.24
N ALA A 58 -4.29 -3.39 -1.88
CA ALA A 58 -3.61 -2.31 -1.19
C ALA A 58 -4.19 -0.94 -1.57
N MET A 59 -3.90 0.07 -0.74
CA MET A 59 -4.21 1.48 -1.04
C MET A 59 -3.06 2.39 -0.64
N ASP A 60 -2.62 3.22 -1.56
CA ASP A 60 -1.64 4.29 -1.34
C ASP A 60 -2.30 5.52 -0.71
N ILE A 61 -2.56 5.55 0.60
CA ILE A 61 -3.27 6.67 1.24
C ILE A 61 -2.50 7.98 1.20
N ASP A 62 -1.18 7.92 1.20
CA ASP A 62 -0.29 9.08 1.12
C ASP A 62 -0.38 9.79 -0.24
N SER A 63 -0.82 9.10 -1.27
CA SER A 63 -0.95 9.67 -2.61
C SER A 63 -2.05 10.76 -2.72
N ALA A 64 -2.85 10.98 -1.67
CA ALA A 64 -3.67 12.17 -1.53
C ALA A 64 -2.84 13.46 -1.57
N GLY A 65 -1.56 13.40 -1.17
CA GLY A 65 -0.60 14.50 -1.23
C GLY A 65 0.24 14.59 -2.51
N LEU A 66 0.04 13.71 -3.49
CA LEU A 66 0.82 13.75 -4.73
C LEU A 66 0.44 14.90 -5.64
N VAL A 67 1.36 15.86 -5.83
CA VAL A 67 1.15 17.08 -6.61
C VAL A 67 0.68 16.80 -8.04
N HIS A 68 1.24 15.79 -8.71
CA HIS A 68 0.86 15.47 -10.08
C HIS A 68 -0.56 14.89 -10.20
N LEU A 69 -1.08 14.21 -9.18
CA LEU A 69 -2.47 13.76 -9.16
C LEU A 69 -3.42 14.96 -9.00
N ALA A 70 -3.08 15.89 -8.11
CA ALA A 70 -3.85 17.13 -7.95
C ALA A 70 -3.88 17.93 -9.28
N ALA A 71 -2.74 18.02 -9.96
CA ALA A 71 -2.62 18.71 -11.26
C ALA A 71 -3.35 18.02 -12.42
N SER A 72 -3.65 16.72 -12.30
CA SER A 72 -4.34 15.94 -13.35
C SER A 72 -5.84 16.20 -13.43
N GLY A 73 -6.41 16.96 -12.50
CA GLY A 73 -7.87 17.18 -12.39
C GLY A 73 -8.65 15.95 -11.91
N LYS A 74 -7.99 14.85 -11.55
CA LYS A 74 -8.62 13.66 -10.96
C LYS A 74 -8.46 13.69 -9.44
N PRO A 75 -9.51 13.99 -8.67
CA PRO A 75 -9.39 14.20 -7.24
C PRO A 75 -9.13 12.90 -6.48
N VAL A 76 -8.17 12.96 -5.59
CA VAL A 76 -7.90 11.98 -4.55
C VAL A 76 -8.16 12.61 -3.18
N TYR A 77 -8.54 11.81 -2.20
CA TYR A 77 -9.04 12.31 -0.93
C TYR A 77 -8.30 11.68 0.25
N SER A 78 -8.02 12.47 1.27
CA SER A 78 -7.61 11.94 2.57
C SER A 78 -8.70 11.01 3.10
N LYS A 79 -8.30 9.94 3.78
CA LYS A 79 -9.21 8.94 4.37
C LYS A 79 -9.14 9.03 5.89
N THR A 80 -10.30 9.09 6.53
CA THR A 80 -10.42 8.90 7.98
C THR A 80 -10.29 7.42 8.35
N VAL A 81 -10.24 7.11 9.64
CA VAL A 81 -10.26 5.72 10.11
C VAL A 81 -11.59 5.06 9.75
N GLU A 82 -12.67 5.80 9.83
CA GLU A 82 -14.02 5.36 9.49
C GLU A 82 -14.15 5.04 8.00
N ASP A 83 -13.64 5.91 7.13
CA ASP A 83 -13.59 5.66 5.67
C ASP A 83 -12.79 4.40 5.35
N LEU A 84 -11.63 4.24 5.98
CA LEU A 84 -10.78 3.07 5.79
C LEU A 84 -11.46 1.80 6.30
N LYS A 85 -12.15 1.88 7.43
CA LYS A 85 -12.91 0.74 7.98
C LYS A 85 -14.02 0.31 7.03
N GLU A 86 -14.78 1.24 6.47
CA GLU A 86 -15.81 0.96 5.48
C GLU A 86 -15.23 0.26 4.25
N ILE A 87 -14.05 0.73 3.76
CA ILE A 87 -13.36 0.11 2.64
C ILE A 87 -12.90 -1.31 3.00
N VAL A 88 -12.28 -1.51 4.15
CA VAL A 88 -11.83 -2.82 4.63
C VAL A 88 -13.01 -3.79 4.76
N ASP A 89 -14.11 -3.34 5.34
CA ASP A 89 -15.32 -4.16 5.55
C ASP A 89 -16.05 -4.50 4.23
N SER A 90 -15.78 -3.75 3.14
CA SER A 90 -16.41 -3.97 1.83
C SER A 90 -15.81 -5.12 1.02
N THR A 91 -14.71 -5.71 1.47
CA THR A 91 -14.02 -6.79 0.76
C THR A 91 -13.64 -7.94 1.69
N LYS A 92 -13.53 -9.14 1.13
CA LYS A 92 -12.97 -10.32 1.84
C LYS A 92 -11.46 -10.45 1.66
N LEU A 93 -10.86 -9.65 0.78
CA LEU A 93 -9.43 -9.67 0.54
C LEU A 93 -8.68 -9.06 1.73
N PRO A 94 -7.51 -9.59 2.11
CA PRO A 94 -6.61 -8.91 3.02
C PRO A 94 -6.31 -7.50 2.51
N PHE A 95 -6.58 -6.45 3.32
CA PHE A 95 -6.40 -5.07 2.90
C PHE A 95 -5.12 -4.47 3.50
N ILE A 96 -4.28 -3.87 2.66
CA ILE A 96 -2.98 -3.31 3.04
C ILE A 96 -2.99 -1.80 2.83
N ILE A 97 -2.65 -1.04 3.86
CA ILE A 97 -2.56 0.42 3.79
C ILE A 97 -1.11 0.83 3.58
N LYS A 98 -0.82 1.48 2.45
CA LYS A 98 0.52 1.94 2.09
C LYS A 98 0.66 3.46 2.29
N GLY A 99 1.88 3.91 2.68
CA GLY A 99 2.17 5.31 2.95
C GLY A 99 2.18 5.64 4.45
N ILE A 100 2.45 4.66 5.30
CA ILE A 100 2.50 4.81 6.76
C ILE A 100 3.94 5.11 7.18
N MET A 101 4.14 6.27 7.85
CA MET A 101 5.47 6.71 8.29
C MET A 101 5.55 7.00 9.80
N THR A 102 4.49 6.77 10.56
CA THR A 102 4.49 7.04 12.01
C THR A 102 3.78 5.93 12.79
N ALA A 103 4.18 5.73 14.06
CA ALA A 103 3.51 4.83 14.98
C ALA A 103 2.02 5.13 15.12
N LYS A 104 1.66 6.41 15.26
CA LYS A 104 0.26 6.86 15.36
C LYS A 104 -0.56 6.51 14.12
N ALA A 105 0.00 6.64 12.93
CA ALA A 105 -0.69 6.25 11.70
C ALA A 105 -0.86 4.72 11.60
N ALA A 106 0.14 3.96 12.06
CA ALA A 106 0.07 2.50 12.11
C ALA A 106 -1.02 2.00 13.11
N GLU A 107 -1.15 2.65 14.27
CA GLU A 107 -2.23 2.37 15.22
C GLU A 107 -3.62 2.65 14.62
N LYS A 108 -3.77 3.74 13.85
CA LYS A 108 -5.01 4.03 13.11
C LYS A 108 -5.32 2.98 12.05
N ALA A 109 -4.30 2.45 11.37
CA ALA A 109 -4.47 1.35 10.43
C ALA A 109 -4.99 0.08 11.12
N ILE A 110 -4.51 -0.24 12.33
CA ILE A 110 -5.09 -1.33 13.14
C ILE A 110 -6.57 -1.07 13.46
N GLN A 111 -6.92 0.16 13.85
CA GLN A 111 -8.30 0.54 14.17
C GLN A 111 -9.25 0.40 12.98
N SER A 112 -8.76 0.61 11.75
CA SER A 112 -9.55 0.39 10.54
C SER A 112 -9.75 -1.07 10.16
N GLY A 113 -9.10 -2.02 10.86
CA GLY A 113 -9.17 -3.44 10.55
C GLY A 113 -8.24 -3.90 9.43
N ALA A 114 -7.28 -3.08 9.01
CA ALA A 114 -6.33 -3.44 7.97
C ALA A 114 -5.51 -4.69 8.34
N TYR A 115 -5.28 -5.56 7.36
CA TYR A 115 -4.43 -6.75 7.49
C TYR A 115 -2.95 -6.39 7.63
N GLY A 116 -2.50 -5.37 6.89
CA GLY A 116 -1.10 -4.96 6.84
C GLY A 116 -0.92 -3.49 6.53
N ILE A 117 0.30 -3.02 6.76
CA ILE A 117 0.73 -1.69 6.34
C ILE A 117 2.04 -1.77 5.59
N VAL A 118 2.26 -0.86 4.64
CA VAL A 118 3.57 -0.63 4.04
C VAL A 118 4.14 0.65 4.64
N VAL A 119 5.24 0.52 5.39
CA VAL A 119 6.04 1.66 5.83
C VAL A 119 6.72 2.23 4.58
N SER A 120 6.26 3.39 4.16
CA SER A 120 6.58 3.97 2.85
C SER A 120 6.43 5.48 2.87
N ASN A 121 7.42 6.20 2.34
CA ASN A 121 7.34 7.62 2.02
C ASN A 121 7.16 7.88 0.52
N HIS A 122 6.71 6.87 -0.23
CA HIS A 122 6.48 6.93 -1.68
C HIS A 122 7.74 7.28 -2.49
N GLY A 123 8.92 6.95 -1.94
CA GLY A 123 10.21 7.33 -2.53
C GLY A 123 10.48 8.84 -2.47
N GLY A 124 10.00 9.51 -1.42
CA GLY A 124 10.14 10.97 -1.22
C GLY A 124 9.25 11.83 -2.13
N ARG A 125 8.31 11.23 -2.87
CA ARG A 125 7.53 11.96 -3.89
C ARG A 125 6.31 12.70 -3.35
N VAL A 126 5.83 12.35 -2.17
CA VAL A 126 4.66 12.99 -1.54
C VAL A 126 5.11 14.15 -0.66
N LEU A 127 6.05 13.91 0.22
CA LEU A 127 6.60 14.90 1.13
C LEU A 127 8.12 14.74 1.17
N ASP A 128 8.83 15.80 0.86
CA ASP A 128 10.29 15.84 0.92
C ASP A 128 10.80 15.97 2.35
N ASN A 129 12.08 15.67 2.56
CA ASN A 129 12.76 15.75 3.86
C ASN A 129 12.12 14.89 4.97
N THR A 130 11.46 13.81 4.60
CA THR A 130 11.00 12.79 5.55
C THR A 130 12.13 11.83 5.91
N PRO A 131 12.10 11.20 7.12
CA PRO A 131 13.04 10.13 7.47
C PRO A 131 12.99 8.97 6.46
N ALA A 132 14.06 8.19 6.41
CA ALA A 132 14.05 6.95 5.66
C ALA A 132 13.04 5.95 6.28
N THR A 133 12.42 5.13 5.45
CA THR A 133 11.43 4.14 5.91
C THR A 133 12.01 3.15 6.92
N THR A 134 13.29 2.77 6.75
CA THR A 134 14.02 1.90 7.66
C THR A 134 14.31 2.55 9.02
N GLU A 135 14.39 3.87 9.10
CA GLU A 135 14.54 4.59 10.39
C GLU A 135 13.24 4.55 11.20
N MET A 136 12.09 4.61 10.53
CA MET A 136 10.79 4.58 11.19
C MET A 136 10.32 3.17 11.56
N LEU A 137 10.83 2.16 10.89
CA LEU A 137 10.37 0.79 11.02
C LEU A 137 10.45 0.22 12.46
N PRO A 138 11.56 0.40 13.22
CA PRO A 138 11.64 -0.11 14.61
C PRO A 138 10.62 0.53 15.55
N GLU A 139 10.38 1.85 15.42
CA GLU A 139 9.40 2.58 16.23
C GLU A 139 8.00 2.07 15.93
N ILE A 140 7.67 1.92 14.64
CA ILE A 140 6.38 1.40 14.20
C ILE A 140 6.18 -0.05 14.69
N ARG A 141 7.18 -0.92 14.53
CA ARG A 141 7.10 -2.31 15.03
C ARG A 141 6.87 -2.36 16.54
N LYS A 142 7.58 -1.50 17.30
CA LYS A 142 7.39 -1.41 18.75
C LYS A 142 5.96 -1.01 19.13
N ALA A 143 5.35 -0.07 18.41
CA ALA A 143 4.00 0.41 18.68
C ALA A 143 2.92 -0.63 18.34
N VAL A 144 3.05 -1.31 17.21
CA VAL A 144 2.00 -2.22 16.73
C VAL A 144 2.19 -3.68 17.14
N GLY A 145 3.41 -4.07 17.53
CA GLY A 145 3.73 -5.47 17.84
C GLY A 145 3.41 -6.39 16.66
N ASN A 146 2.71 -7.48 16.91
CA ASN A 146 2.28 -8.46 15.91
C ASN A 146 0.80 -8.31 15.50
N LYS A 147 0.17 -7.18 15.84
CA LYS A 147 -1.26 -6.95 15.58
C LYS A 147 -1.58 -6.70 14.10
N ILE A 148 -0.58 -6.33 13.30
CA ILE A 148 -0.71 -6.03 11.88
C ILE A 148 0.57 -6.46 11.17
N LYS A 149 0.47 -6.86 9.88
CA LYS A 149 1.64 -7.19 9.06
C LYS A 149 2.37 -5.92 8.65
N LEU A 150 3.69 -5.93 8.80
CA LEU A 150 4.56 -4.83 8.40
C LEU A 150 5.33 -5.17 7.13
N PHE A 151 5.03 -4.43 6.09
CA PHE A 151 5.83 -4.37 4.87
C PHE A 151 6.64 -3.07 4.89
N VAL A 152 7.73 -3.03 4.13
CA VAL A 152 8.53 -1.81 3.95
C VAL A 152 8.99 -1.69 2.51
N ASP A 153 9.03 -0.47 1.99
CA ASP A 153 9.66 -0.14 0.71
C ASP A 153 10.65 1.02 0.86
N GLY A 154 11.27 1.40 -0.25
CA GLY A 154 12.22 2.51 -0.30
C GLY A 154 13.67 2.07 -0.11
N GLY A 155 14.46 2.14 -1.19
CA GLY A 155 15.90 1.91 -1.15
C GLY A 155 16.34 0.44 -1.05
N ILE A 156 15.46 -0.53 -1.14
CA ILE A 156 15.80 -1.96 -1.13
C ILE A 156 16.35 -2.35 -2.50
N ARG A 157 17.63 -2.71 -2.58
CA ARG A 157 18.34 -3.02 -3.82
C ARG A 157 19.11 -4.34 -3.78
N THR A 158 19.51 -4.78 -2.59
CA THR A 158 20.33 -5.97 -2.38
C THR A 158 19.71 -6.91 -1.36
N GLY A 159 20.14 -8.16 -1.33
CA GLY A 159 19.75 -9.11 -0.29
C GLY A 159 20.15 -8.64 1.12
N ALA A 160 21.23 -7.87 1.23
CA ALA A 160 21.64 -7.27 2.51
C ALA A 160 20.62 -6.23 3.00
N ASP A 161 20.01 -5.46 2.10
CA ASP A 161 18.96 -4.50 2.46
C ASP A 161 17.69 -5.24 2.92
N VAL A 162 17.34 -6.33 2.23
CA VAL A 162 16.23 -7.21 2.65
C VAL A 162 16.48 -7.74 4.06
N PHE A 163 17.68 -8.31 4.31
CA PHE A 163 18.04 -8.84 5.61
C PHE A 163 17.94 -7.78 6.71
N LYS A 164 18.46 -6.58 6.48
CA LYS A 164 18.39 -5.46 7.43
C LYS A 164 16.96 -5.05 7.72
N ALA A 165 16.11 -4.93 6.69
CA ALA A 165 14.71 -4.56 6.86
C ALA A 165 13.94 -5.59 7.70
N ILE A 166 14.15 -6.89 7.46
CA ILE A 166 13.57 -7.96 8.28
C ILE A 166 14.07 -7.90 9.71
N ALA A 167 15.38 -7.70 9.92
CA ALA A 167 15.98 -7.58 11.25
C ALA A 167 15.45 -6.36 12.03
N LEU A 168 15.07 -5.27 11.34
CA LEU A 168 14.44 -4.08 11.92
C LEU A 168 12.94 -4.27 12.20
N GLY A 169 12.35 -5.40 11.83
CA GLY A 169 10.98 -5.75 12.18
C GLY A 169 9.98 -5.81 11.03
N ALA A 170 10.40 -5.74 9.76
CA ALA A 170 9.49 -6.00 8.65
C ALA A 170 9.13 -7.49 8.56
N ASP A 171 7.91 -7.80 8.16
CA ASP A 171 7.48 -9.16 7.81
C ASP A 171 7.86 -9.49 6.35
N ALA A 172 7.89 -8.45 5.48
CA ALA A 172 8.31 -8.56 4.08
C ALA A 172 8.76 -7.20 3.54
N VAL A 173 9.39 -7.22 2.35
CA VAL A 173 9.89 -6.01 1.68
C VAL A 173 9.30 -5.90 0.27
N LEU A 174 9.09 -4.66 -0.18
CA LEU A 174 8.75 -4.36 -1.57
C LEU A 174 10.00 -3.83 -2.28
N ILE A 175 10.29 -4.37 -3.45
CA ILE A 175 11.40 -3.95 -4.29
C ILE A 175 10.83 -3.23 -5.51
N GLY A 176 11.15 -1.97 -5.64
CA GLY A 176 10.75 -1.16 -6.78
C GLY A 176 11.90 -0.94 -7.76
N ARG A 177 12.37 0.30 -7.88
CA ARG A 177 13.52 0.65 -8.71
C ARG A 177 14.81 0.17 -8.06
N THR A 178 15.56 -0.66 -8.76
CA THR A 178 16.88 -1.22 -8.37
C THR A 178 18.00 -0.45 -9.03
#